data_70275aa0c6e46e1441a721aeea7ca75c
#
_entry.id   70275aa0c6e46e1441a721aeea7ca75c
#
_cell.length_a   1.000
_cell.length_b   1.000
_cell.length_c   1.000
_cell.angle_alpha   90.00
_cell.angle_beta   90.00
_cell.angle_gamma   90.00
#
_symmetry.space_group_name_H-M   'P 1'
#
loop_
_entity.id
_entity.type
_entity.pdbx_description
1 polymer ?
#
loop_
_entity_poly.entity_id
_entity_poly.type
_entity_poly.pdbx_seq_one_letter_code
_entity_poly.pdbx_strand_id
1 'polypeptide(L)'
;SKDVFQFVDRCKKIRKDISFGADIIAGFPTETDTMFENTYKLLRDNEISHLHIFPFSPKNNTPASRMPQVSKLIIKKRAKILRDLGELILKKVKSKLSLPREILIEELNSGLAIGYDQNYIKHKVPLVGVPVGEVIRV
;
A
#
# COMPACT_ATOMS: atom_id res chain seq x y z
N SER A 1 6.75 10.43 11.21
CA SER A 1 7.58 10.66 12.39
C SER A 1 9.02 10.24 12.11
N LYS A 2 9.96 10.78 12.84
CA LYS A 2 11.40 10.46 12.71
C LYS A 2 11.65 8.94 12.83
N ASP A 3 10.92 8.28 13.70
CA ASP A 3 11.04 6.84 13.94
C ASP A 3 10.70 5.98 12.71
N VAL A 4 9.65 6.36 11.97
CA VAL A 4 9.28 5.65 10.72
C VAL A 4 10.38 5.78 9.67
N PHE A 5 10.95 6.98 9.50
CA PHE A 5 12.07 7.18 8.58
C PHE A 5 13.28 6.32 8.96
N GLN A 6 13.65 6.32 10.23
CA GLN A 6 14.77 5.51 10.72
C GLN A 6 14.52 4.01 10.55
N PHE A 7 13.29 3.56 10.82
CA PHE A 7 12.90 2.16 10.63
C PHE A 7 13.02 1.73 9.16
N VAL A 8 12.41 2.51 8.25
CA VAL A 8 12.45 2.23 6.80
C VAL A 8 13.89 2.24 6.27
N ASP A 9 14.70 3.22 6.68
CA ASP A 9 16.12 3.31 6.28
C ASP A 9 16.92 2.09 6.75
N ARG A 10 16.74 1.66 7.99
CA ARG A 10 17.39 0.46 8.52
C ARG A 10 16.98 -0.80 7.75
N CYS A 11 15.70 -0.98 7.45
CA CYS A 11 15.24 -2.12 6.66
C CYS A 11 15.84 -2.11 5.25
N LYS A 12 15.84 -0.96 4.58
CA LYS A 12 16.42 -0.81 3.23
C LYS A 12 17.95 -1.04 3.19
N LYS A 13 18.65 -0.81 4.29
CA LYS A 13 20.08 -1.17 4.41
C LYS A 13 20.31 -2.67 4.46
N ILE A 14 19.40 -3.42 5.07
CA ILE A 14 19.47 -4.89 5.17
C ILE A 14 19.01 -5.53 3.86
N ARG A 15 17.88 -5.06 3.31
CA ARG A 15 17.29 -5.56 2.07
C ARG A 15 16.88 -4.39 1.19
N LYS A 16 17.66 -4.13 0.14
CA LYS A 16 17.51 -2.96 -0.74
C LYS A 16 16.19 -2.92 -1.50
N ASP A 17 15.66 -4.09 -1.85
CA ASP A 17 14.42 -4.27 -2.63
C ASP A 17 13.18 -4.48 -1.77
N ILE A 18 13.25 -4.25 -0.45
CA ILE A 18 12.12 -4.42 0.46
C ILE A 18 10.97 -3.48 0.10
N SER A 19 9.75 -4.00 0.07
CA SER A 19 8.52 -3.23 -0.06
C SER A 19 7.85 -3.04 1.30
N PHE A 20 7.17 -1.90 1.47
CA PHE A 20 6.45 -1.59 2.71
C PHE A 20 4.96 -1.42 2.42
N GLY A 21 4.15 -1.94 3.34
CA GLY A 21 2.72 -1.70 3.38
C GLY A 21 2.30 -0.93 4.62
N ALA A 22 1.18 -0.23 4.56
CA ALA A 22 0.59 0.44 5.70
C ALA A 22 -0.93 0.55 5.58
N ASP A 23 -1.61 0.37 6.71
CA ASP A 23 -3.03 0.67 6.88
C ASP A 23 -3.18 2.10 7.37
N ILE A 24 -3.90 2.93 6.62
CA ILE A 24 -4.05 4.36 6.90
C ILE A 24 -5.52 4.71 7.04
N ILE A 25 -5.90 5.32 8.14
CA ILE A 25 -7.22 5.90 8.34
C ILE A 25 -7.17 7.36 7.89
N ALA A 26 -7.95 7.72 6.89
CA ALA A 26 -8.10 9.10 6.40
C ALA A 26 -9.28 9.79 7.09
N GLY A 27 -9.06 11.00 7.60
CA GLY A 27 -10.10 11.83 8.22
C GLY A 27 -10.49 11.34 9.63
N PHE A 28 -9.52 10.88 10.40
CA PHE A 28 -9.76 10.61 11.83
C PHE A 28 -10.26 11.89 12.51
N PRO A 29 -11.17 11.81 13.52
CA PRO A 29 -11.65 12.98 14.25
C PRO A 29 -10.52 13.92 14.65
N THR A 30 -10.72 15.23 14.43
CA THR A 30 -9.73 16.29 14.66
C THR A 30 -8.54 16.34 13.71
N GLU A 31 -8.45 15.46 12.70
CA GLU A 31 -7.36 15.54 11.72
C GLU A 31 -7.39 16.88 10.97
N THR A 32 -6.34 17.68 11.15
CA THR A 32 -6.14 18.95 10.45
C THR A 32 -5.53 18.74 9.05
N ASP A 33 -5.55 19.78 8.20
CA ASP A 33 -4.88 19.70 6.90
C ASP A 33 -3.36 19.50 7.05
N THR A 34 -2.74 20.13 8.05
CA THR A 34 -1.32 19.93 8.36
C THR A 34 -1.00 18.47 8.74
N MET A 35 -1.85 17.84 9.55
CA MET A 35 -1.69 16.42 9.93
C MET A 35 -1.82 15.51 8.70
N PHE A 36 -2.81 15.77 7.85
CA PHE A 36 -2.98 15.05 6.59
C PHE A 36 -1.77 15.21 5.66
N GLU A 37 -1.28 16.43 5.51
CA GLU A 37 -0.09 16.71 4.67
C GLU A 37 1.16 16.00 5.21
N ASN A 38 1.34 15.95 6.52
CA ASN A 38 2.44 15.22 7.16
C ASN A 38 2.33 13.71 6.88
N THR A 39 1.13 13.14 6.91
CA THR A 39 0.90 11.74 6.52
C THR A 39 1.24 11.51 5.05
N TYR A 40 0.76 12.39 4.16
CA TYR A 40 1.06 12.33 2.73
C TYR A 40 2.56 12.35 2.45
N LYS A 41 3.30 13.31 3.04
CA LYS A 41 4.75 13.41 2.91
C LYS A 41 5.47 12.18 3.44
N LEU A 42 5.05 11.67 4.60
CA LEU A 42 5.64 10.47 5.20
C LEU A 42 5.52 9.26 4.26
N LEU A 43 4.36 9.02 3.69
CA LEU A 43 4.12 7.90 2.77
C LEU A 43 4.93 8.04 1.48
N ARG A 44 4.92 9.25 0.89
CA ARG A 44 5.66 9.57 -0.34
C ARG A 44 7.16 9.41 -0.17
N ASP A 45 7.73 10.01 0.88
CA ASP A 45 9.17 10.13 1.06
C ASP A 45 9.81 8.80 1.49
N ASN A 46 9.03 7.90 2.12
CA ASN A 46 9.46 6.55 2.45
C ASN A 46 9.13 5.51 1.36
N GLU A 47 8.44 5.91 0.30
CA GLU A 47 7.99 5.00 -0.78
C GLU A 47 7.17 3.82 -0.23
N ILE A 48 6.20 4.09 0.67
CA ILE A 48 5.30 3.06 1.18
C ILE A 48 4.32 2.67 0.05
N SER A 49 4.56 1.52 -0.58
CA SER A 49 3.95 1.17 -1.87
C SER A 49 2.61 0.44 -1.76
N HIS A 50 2.39 -0.27 -0.67
CA HIS A 50 1.16 -1.04 -0.46
C HIS A 50 0.29 -0.33 0.59
N LEU A 51 -0.57 0.58 0.12
CA LEU A 51 -1.42 1.39 0.99
C LEU A 51 -2.85 0.83 1.02
N HIS A 52 -3.32 0.50 2.21
CA HIS A 52 -4.73 0.23 2.51
C HIS A 52 -5.36 1.47 3.14
N ILE A 53 -6.18 2.19 2.38
CA ILE A 53 -6.74 3.47 2.81
C ILE A 53 -8.19 3.28 3.27
N PHE A 54 -8.42 3.49 4.55
CA PHE A 54 -9.72 3.42 5.20
C PHE A 54 -10.26 4.82 5.48
N PRO A 55 -11.35 5.26 4.80
CA PRO A 55 -12.06 6.46 5.21
C PRO A 55 -12.60 6.25 6.63
N PHE A 56 -12.34 7.20 7.53
CA PHE A 56 -12.85 7.09 8.89
C PHE A 56 -14.38 6.97 8.89
N SER A 57 -14.89 6.03 9.68
CA SER A 57 -16.31 5.83 9.95
C SER A 57 -16.52 5.68 11.46
N PRO A 58 -17.30 6.57 12.09
CA PRO A 58 -17.54 6.48 13.53
C PRO A 58 -18.24 5.16 13.88
N LYS A 59 -17.77 4.49 14.91
CA LYS A 59 -18.40 3.31 15.49
C LYS A 59 -19.09 3.71 16.79
N ASN A 60 -20.35 3.31 16.96
CA ASN A 60 -21.10 3.58 18.19
C ASN A 60 -20.31 3.14 19.42
N ASN A 61 -20.43 3.90 20.51
CA ASN A 61 -19.81 3.62 21.81
C ASN A 61 -18.26 3.69 21.83
N THR A 62 -17.61 4.24 20.80
CA THR A 62 -16.16 4.51 20.84
C THR A 62 -15.86 5.95 21.26
N PRO A 63 -14.71 6.22 21.90
CA PRO A 63 -14.27 7.61 22.15
C PRO A 63 -14.25 8.47 20.89
N ALA A 64 -13.76 7.91 19.77
CA ALA A 64 -13.64 8.61 18.50
C ALA A 64 -15.01 9.08 17.93
N SER A 65 -16.10 8.37 18.21
CA SER A 65 -17.44 8.77 17.76
C SER A 65 -17.96 10.04 18.46
N ARG A 66 -17.39 10.37 19.62
CA ARG A 66 -17.77 11.54 20.45
C ARG A 66 -16.87 12.75 20.23
N MET A 67 -15.79 12.60 19.44
CA MET A 67 -14.87 13.69 19.09
C MET A 67 -15.44 14.54 17.96
N PRO A 68 -14.96 15.79 17.78
CA PRO A 68 -15.32 16.63 16.63
C PRO A 68 -14.97 15.91 15.32
N GLN A 69 -15.99 15.67 14.49
CA GLN A 69 -15.86 14.89 13.26
C GLN A 69 -15.36 15.75 12.09
N VAL A 70 -14.50 15.16 11.24
CA VAL A 70 -14.15 15.74 9.94
C VAL A 70 -15.32 15.51 8.98
N SER A 71 -15.61 16.48 8.10
CA SER A 71 -16.73 16.36 7.16
C SER A 71 -16.53 15.17 6.19
N LYS A 72 -17.62 14.50 5.83
CA LYS A 72 -17.58 13.34 4.91
C LYS A 72 -16.95 13.66 3.57
N LEU A 73 -17.12 14.90 3.07
CA LEU A 73 -16.49 15.37 1.81
C LEU A 73 -14.97 15.42 1.94
N ILE A 74 -14.47 15.96 3.05
CA ILE A 74 -13.03 16.02 3.32
C ILE A 74 -12.45 14.61 3.47
N ILE A 75 -13.12 13.73 4.23
CA ILE A 75 -12.71 12.32 4.40
C ILE A 75 -12.57 11.63 3.04
N LYS A 76 -13.60 11.73 2.17
CA LYS A 76 -13.58 11.15 0.82
C LYS A 76 -12.44 11.70 -0.04
N LYS A 77 -12.26 13.03 -0.01
CA LYS A 77 -11.18 13.70 -0.76
C LYS A 77 -9.82 13.24 -0.30
N ARG A 78 -9.55 13.22 1.01
CA ARG A 78 -8.28 12.77 1.58
C ARG A 78 -8.01 11.29 1.26
N ALA A 79 -9.00 10.41 1.42
CA ALA A 79 -8.88 9.01 1.08
C ALA A 79 -8.56 8.79 -0.41
N LYS A 80 -9.17 9.58 -1.31
CA LYS A 80 -8.84 9.53 -2.74
C LYS A 80 -7.39 9.95 -3.00
N ILE A 81 -6.96 11.07 -2.44
CA ILE A 81 -5.58 11.58 -2.61
C ILE A 81 -4.54 10.53 -2.17
N LEU A 82 -4.78 9.86 -1.03
CA LEU A 82 -3.86 8.82 -0.55
C LEU A 82 -3.87 7.56 -1.41
N ARG A 83 -5.01 7.17 -1.99
CA ARG A 83 -5.06 6.04 -2.93
C ARG A 83 -4.30 6.37 -4.21
N ASP A 84 -4.55 7.55 -4.79
CA ASP A 84 -3.85 8.02 -5.98
C ASP A 84 -2.31 8.07 -5.73
N LEU A 85 -1.89 8.52 -4.55
CA LEU A 85 -0.49 8.48 -4.13
C LEU A 85 0.05 7.05 -4.07
N GLY A 86 -0.69 6.11 -3.48
CA GLY A 86 -0.29 4.69 -3.38
C GLY A 86 -0.07 4.07 -4.76
N GLU A 87 -0.96 4.34 -5.72
CA GLU A 87 -0.81 3.87 -7.09
C GLU A 87 0.45 4.43 -7.78
N LEU A 88 0.73 5.73 -7.58
CA LEU A 88 1.94 6.37 -8.11
C LEU A 88 3.21 5.76 -7.51
N ILE A 89 3.24 5.57 -6.19
CA ILE A 89 4.39 4.95 -5.51
C ILE A 89 4.58 3.51 -5.99
N LEU A 90 3.51 2.71 -6.03
CA LEU A 90 3.57 1.33 -6.49
C LEU A 90 4.09 1.22 -7.93
N LYS A 91 3.62 2.09 -8.82
CA LYS A 91 4.13 2.16 -10.21
C LYS A 91 5.62 2.49 -10.25
N LYS A 92 6.07 3.45 -9.44
CA LYS A 92 7.48 3.82 -9.32
C LYS A 92 8.33 2.68 -8.74
N VAL A 93 7.85 1.99 -7.72
CA VAL A 93 8.56 0.82 -7.14
C VAL A 93 8.66 -0.29 -8.18
N LYS A 94 7.57 -0.63 -8.86
CA LYS A 94 7.57 -1.63 -9.95
C LYS A 94 8.62 -1.35 -11.01
N SER A 95 8.77 -0.10 -11.44
CA SER A 95 9.73 0.27 -12.49
C SER A 95 11.20 0.14 -12.07
N LYS A 96 11.47 0.07 -10.77
CA LYS A 96 12.83 -0.11 -10.21
C LYS A 96 13.22 -1.58 -10.02
N LEU A 97 12.25 -2.49 -10.06
CA LEU A 97 12.49 -3.89 -9.78
C LEU A 97 13.05 -4.59 -11.02
N SER A 98 14.12 -5.34 -10.83
CA SER A 98 14.77 -6.11 -11.89
C SER A 98 14.10 -7.47 -12.11
N LEU A 99 14.24 -8.01 -13.32
CA LEU A 99 13.96 -9.40 -13.65
C LEU A 99 15.27 -10.22 -13.51
N PRO A 100 15.21 -11.53 -13.33
CA PRO A 100 14.01 -12.37 -13.16
C PRO A 100 13.38 -12.28 -11.78
N ARG A 101 12.09 -12.61 -11.71
CA ARG A 101 11.30 -12.60 -10.46
C ARG A 101 10.67 -13.97 -10.21
N GLU A 102 10.55 -14.33 -8.95
CA GLU A 102 9.81 -15.52 -8.51
C GLU A 102 8.39 -15.12 -8.17
N ILE A 103 7.40 -15.82 -8.74
CA ILE A 103 5.98 -15.52 -8.59
C ILE A 103 5.30 -16.76 -8.03
N LEU A 104 4.66 -16.63 -6.87
CA LEU A 104 3.75 -17.65 -6.34
C LEU A 104 2.41 -17.55 -7.07
N ILE A 105 2.01 -18.61 -7.76
CA ILE A 105 0.74 -18.67 -8.49
C ILE A 105 -0.41 -18.95 -7.53
N GLU A 106 -1.38 -18.05 -7.48
CA GLU A 106 -2.55 -18.15 -6.59
C GLU A 106 -3.86 -18.41 -7.35
N GLU A 107 -3.91 -18.06 -8.65
CA GLU A 107 -5.13 -18.18 -9.45
C GLU A 107 -4.78 -18.51 -10.91
N LEU A 108 -5.63 -19.32 -11.54
CA LEU A 108 -5.61 -19.55 -12.98
C LEU A 108 -6.91 -18.99 -13.57
N ASN A 109 -6.79 -18.09 -14.54
CA ASN A 109 -7.95 -17.46 -15.15
C ASN A 109 -7.72 -17.24 -16.65
N SER A 110 -8.58 -17.86 -17.47
CA SER A 110 -8.60 -17.67 -18.94
C SER A 110 -7.23 -17.80 -19.62
N GLY A 111 -6.43 -18.81 -19.23
CA GLY A 111 -5.09 -19.05 -19.78
C GLY A 111 -3.98 -18.14 -19.22
N LEU A 112 -4.30 -17.38 -18.17
CA LEU A 112 -3.35 -16.59 -17.40
C LEU A 112 -3.12 -17.21 -16.03
N ALA A 113 -1.87 -17.35 -15.65
CA ALA A 113 -1.45 -17.58 -14.28
C ALA A 113 -1.33 -16.24 -13.57
N ILE A 114 -1.99 -16.11 -12.44
CA ILE A 114 -2.03 -14.87 -11.63
C ILE A 114 -1.39 -15.16 -10.30
N GLY A 115 -0.46 -14.33 -9.89
CA GLY A 115 0.25 -14.52 -8.63
C GLY A 115 0.97 -13.27 -8.16
N TYR A 116 1.71 -13.42 -7.06
CA TYR A 116 2.46 -12.33 -6.43
C TYR A 116 3.93 -12.68 -6.30
N ASP A 117 4.77 -11.70 -6.50
CA ASP A 117 6.20 -11.84 -6.26
C ASP A 117 6.59 -11.53 -4.80
N GLN A 118 7.86 -11.66 -4.47
CA GLN A 118 8.40 -11.41 -3.13
C GLN A 118 8.28 -9.95 -2.65
N ASN A 119 7.87 -9.02 -3.51
CA ASN A 119 7.52 -7.64 -3.17
C ASN A 119 6.01 -7.41 -3.13
N TYR A 120 5.21 -8.48 -3.16
CA TYR A 120 3.76 -8.46 -3.15
C TYR A 120 3.15 -7.71 -4.34
N ILE A 121 3.85 -7.78 -5.49
CA ILE A 121 3.39 -7.21 -6.74
C ILE A 121 2.64 -8.27 -7.53
N LYS A 122 1.42 -7.93 -7.95
CA LYS A 122 0.59 -8.81 -8.75
C LYS A 122 1.10 -8.90 -10.19
N HIS A 123 1.29 -10.14 -10.64
CA HIS A 123 1.66 -10.48 -12.01
C HIS A 123 0.54 -11.28 -12.70
N LYS A 124 0.43 -11.09 -14.02
CA LYS A 124 -0.40 -11.91 -14.91
C LYS A 124 0.50 -12.43 -16.02
N VAL A 125 0.71 -13.73 -16.03
CA VAL A 125 1.64 -14.38 -16.96
C VAL A 125 0.87 -15.34 -17.86
N PRO A 126 1.01 -15.27 -19.19
CA PRO A 126 0.43 -16.26 -20.10
C PRO A 126 1.12 -17.60 -19.87
N LEU A 127 0.50 -18.48 -19.12
CA LEU A 127 1.04 -19.80 -18.79
C LEU A 127 -0.11 -20.83 -18.73
N VAL A 128 0.05 -21.92 -19.47
CA VAL A 128 -0.88 -23.05 -19.46
C VAL A 128 -0.18 -24.20 -18.74
N GLY A 129 -0.89 -24.83 -17.81
CA GLY A 129 -0.44 -26.06 -17.16
C GLY A 129 0.39 -25.90 -15.88
N VAL A 130 0.54 -24.69 -15.35
CA VAL A 130 1.18 -24.49 -14.04
C VAL A 130 0.11 -24.57 -12.96
N PRO A 131 0.24 -25.45 -11.94
CA PRO A 131 -0.74 -25.55 -10.86
C PRO A 131 -0.69 -24.36 -9.92
N VAL A 132 -1.83 -24.08 -9.28
CA VAL A 132 -1.90 -23.13 -8.14
C VAL A 132 -1.03 -23.63 -7.00
N GLY A 133 -0.29 -22.74 -6.36
CA GLY A 133 0.64 -23.04 -5.28
C GLY A 133 2.08 -23.23 -5.74
N GLU A 134 2.35 -23.28 -7.04
CA GLU A 134 3.73 -23.31 -7.54
C GLU A 134 4.37 -21.92 -7.62
N VAL A 135 5.69 -21.92 -7.46
CA VAL A 135 6.55 -20.75 -7.69
C VAL A 135 7.20 -20.86 -9.06
N ILE A 136 6.93 -19.88 -9.90
CA ILE A 136 7.56 -19.80 -11.23
C ILE A 136 8.54 -18.63 -11.29
N ARG A 137 9.53 -18.73 -12.16
CA ARG A 137 10.50 -17.66 -12.43
C ARG A 137 10.23 -17.03 -13.79
N VAL A 138 10.03 -15.71 -13.80
CA VAL A 138 9.73 -14.92 -15.02
C VAL A 138 10.68 -13.76 -15.16
#